data_e40571e45fe8734a630a623829a1e05c
#
_entry.id   e40571e45fe8734a630a623829a1e05c
#
_cell.length_a   1.000
_cell.length_b   1.000
_cell.length_c   1.000
_cell.angle_alpha   90.00
_cell.angle_beta   90.00
_cell.angle_gamma   90.00
#
_symmetry.space_group_name_H-M   'P 1'
#
loop_
_entity.id
_entity.type
_entity.pdbx_description
1 polymer ?
#
loop_
_entity_poly.entity_id
_entity_poly.type
_entity_poly.pdbx_seq_one_letter_code
_entity_poly.pdbx_strand_id
1 'polypeptide(L)'
;AIRAHFAQHGFINHCDIRIGSGKAGMYDVGNELEDVRFYGGEYGIISSRTSPGWPMMMVDTYFEGQRKAAVYSKEVGFAIVNMHVKNTPVAFEMAENLADRLHVENSLWENISEAGVRVSVEGNTFSQLNLVNVDCRNVPVLVGYAQSGKKVAGKAKMYRVKEFTYGLVYQDLNDASSFREICEIEPVAKLPVTLGKDLPVLPAMETWVNIRDLGAKGDGETDDTEVFEKAVSLHKNIYVPQGWYRLTRTLKLSPGTKLIGLHPFGTQFLLKESEPAFSGFGVPVPLVESSEGGDDMLNGIGINTGAYNYRAVGCKWMAGERSYLNDVKFVGGHGTLRKPAPNASGQSSYRRDERRISSPSSPVMETGKDMAWDNQYWSLWITNNGGGTIKDVWTASTYAASGLYISETKTPGRIYAMSLEHHVRTEARFHNVANWKIYAFQFEEEGREGPDCYMAEMSNCQNIEMVNVWMYRVIRAFMPKRIGFRIWDCKNITFRNMHNYTQILPVIEFPIYDMNKKLPVYSWDFARLTVSGSEKSLRPSCTVMDLSLIHISEPT
;
A
#
# COMPACT_ATOMS: atom_id res chain seq x y z
N ALA A 1 7.42 14.73 22.96
CA ALA A 1 7.49 14.58 21.50
C ALA A 1 8.12 13.24 21.14
N ILE A 2 7.58 12.58 20.16
CA ILE A 2 8.14 11.36 19.58
C ILE A 2 8.81 11.75 18.27
N ARG A 3 10.05 11.34 18.05
CA ARG A 3 10.68 11.38 16.74
C ARG A 3 10.62 9.99 16.15
N ALA A 4 9.83 9.84 15.11
CA ALA A 4 9.53 8.53 14.50
C ALA A 4 10.06 8.45 13.07
N HIS A 5 11.37 8.67 12.92
CA HIS A 5 12.05 8.51 11.64
C HIS A 5 12.40 7.04 11.46
N PHE A 6 11.47 6.29 10.88
CA PHE A 6 11.63 4.88 10.55
C PHE A 6 11.93 4.75 9.06
N ALA A 7 12.80 3.82 8.71
CA ALA A 7 12.88 3.31 7.37
C ALA A 7 11.87 2.18 7.25
N GLN A 8 11.08 2.24 6.22
CA GLN A 8 10.19 1.18 5.71
C GLN A 8 9.26 0.49 6.74
N HIS A 9 7.95 0.64 6.57
CA HIS A 9 6.89 -0.01 7.34
C HIS A 9 6.93 0.17 8.86
N GLY A 10 7.34 1.35 9.30
CA GLY A 10 7.16 1.74 10.68
C GLY A 10 5.83 2.42 10.90
N PHE A 11 5.08 2.02 11.92
CA PHE A 11 3.81 2.64 12.26
C PHE A 11 3.71 2.95 13.75
N ILE A 12 2.84 3.90 14.09
CA ILE A 12 2.46 4.23 15.45
C ILE A 12 0.95 4.15 15.52
N ASN A 13 0.45 3.41 16.50
CA ASN A 13 -0.98 3.17 16.64
C ASN A 13 -1.46 3.26 18.10
N HIS A 14 -2.76 3.48 18.26
CA HIS A 14 -3.50 3.43 19.52
C HIS A 14 -2.89 4.30 20.64
N CYS A 15 -2.50 5.55 20.32
CA CYS A 15 -1.83 6.44 21.25
C CYS A 15 -2.58 7.76 21.47
N ASP A 16 -2.64 8.23 22.71
CA ASP A 16 -3.00 9.59 23.07
C ASP A 16 -1.75 10.42 23.37
N ILE A 17 -1.53 11.51 22.63
CA ILE A 17 -0.35 12.38 22.77
C ILE A 17 -0.79 13.74 23.30
N ARG A 18 -0.50 14.00 24.57
CA ARG A 18 -0.78 15.27 25.23
C ARG A 18 0.44 16.17 25.17
N ILE A 19 0.40 17.15 24.27
CA ILE A 19 1.56 17.99 23.92
C ILE A 19 1.71 19.18 24.89
N GLY A 20 0.59 19.69 25.43
CA GLY A 20 0.57 20.82 26.32
C GLY A 20 1.11 22.11 25.67
N SER A 21 2.12 22.73 26.25
CA SER A 21 2.79 23.93 25.73
C SER A 21 3.88 23.64 24.71
N GLY A 22 4.17 22.34 24.44
CA GLY A 22 5.23 21.88 23.55
C GLY A 22 5.05 22.30 22.09
N LYS A 23 6.11 22.12 21.29
CA LYS A 23 6.11 22.51 19.88
C LYS A 23 5.33 21.51 19.02
N ALA A 24 5.61 20.23 19.13
CA ALA A 24 4.90 19.19 18.36
C ALA A 24 4.80 17.87 19.12
N GLY A 25 3.76 17.09 18.84
CA GLY A 25 3.57 15.75 19.36
C GLY A 25 4.50 14.75 18.69
N MET A 26 4.57 14.80 17.38
CA MET A 26 5.45 13.97 16.57
C MET A 26 6.31 14.77 15.61
N TYR A 27 7.53 14.28 15.40
CA TYR A 27 8.45 14.72 14.35
C TYR A 27 8.80 13.54 13.46
N ASP A 28 8.91 13.82 12.15
CA ASP A 28 9.37 12.84 11.17
C ASP A 28 8.65 11.52 11.37
N VAL A 29 7.32 11.54 11.24
CA VAL A 29 6.50 10.34 11.35
C VAL A 29 6.94 9.30 10.33
N GLY A 30 6.82 8.02 10.71
CA GLY A 30 7.11 6.89 9.83
C GLY A 30 6.12 6.79 8.66
N ASN A 31 5.81 5.59 8.23
CA ASN A 31 4.96 5.38 7.07
C ASN A 31 3.47 5.44 7.41
N GLU A 32 3.10 5.20 8.66
CA GLU A 32 1.69 5.09 9.03
C GLU A 32 1.39 5.56 10.45
N LEU A 33 0.23 6.21 10.61
CA LEU A 33 -0.41 6.51 11.90
C LEU A 33 -1.84 5.96 11.90
N GLU A 34 -2.18 5.21 12.95
CA GLU A 34 -3.48 4.61 13.14
C GLU A 34 -4.03 4.88 14.55
N ASP A 35 -5.27 5.40 14.65
CA ASP A 35 -5.93 5.66 15.93
C ASP A 35 -5.04 6.44 16.92
N VAL A 36 -4.46 7.54 16.44
CA VAL A 36 -3.60 8.41 17.24
C VAL A 36 -4.29 9.75 17.46
N ARG A 37 -4.29 10.22 18.71
CA ARG A 37 -4.92 11.47 19.12
C ARG A 37 -3.91 12.46 19.67
N PHE A 38 -4.00 13.69 19.20
CA PHE A 38 -3.08 14.78 19.54
C PHE A 38 -3.83 15.91 20.24
N TYR A 39 -3.38 16.30 21.43
CA TYR A 39 -4.00 17.35 22.23
C TYR A 39 -3.02 18.49 22.53
N GLY A 40 -3.38 19.72 22.12
CA GLY A 40 -2.57 20.92 22.35
C GLY A 40 -1.30 21.01 21.49
N GLY A 41 -0.30 21.73 21.94
CA GLY A 41 0.93 22.00 21.22
C GLY A 41 0.84 23.17 20.24
N GLU A 42 1.94 23.50 19.57
CA GLU A 42 1.88 24.39 18.40
C GLU A 42 1.37 23.59 17.20
N TYR A 43 1.88 22.37 17.02
CA TYR A 43 1.51 21.42 15.99
C TYR A 43 1.21 20.05 16.59
N GLY A 44 0.32 19.30 15.98
CA GLY A 44 0.20 17.87 16.26
C GLY A 44 1.40 17.12 15.69
N ILE A 45 1.64 17.31 14.41
CA ILE A 45 2.71 16.67 13.62
C ILE A 45 3.54 17.74 12.90
N ILE A 46 4.86 17.58 12.91
CA ILE A 46 5.79 18.21 11.96
C ILE A 46 6.54 17.08 11.28
N SER A 47 6.39 16.92 9.98
CA SER A 47 7.04 15.82 9.27
C SER A 47 7.74 16.28 8.00
N SER A 48 8.89 15.68 7.73
CA SER A 48 9.60 15.77 6.47
C SER A 48 9.29 14.55 5.63
N ARG A 49 9.60 14.61 4.32
CA ARG A 49 9.49 13.46 3.44
C ARG A 49 10.19 12.25 4.05
N THR A 50 9.51 11.11 4.06
CA THR A 50 10.06 9.86 4.54
C THR A 50 11.20 9.37 3.63
N SER A 51 12.12 8.60 4.18
CA SER A 51 13.15 7.91 3.40
C SER A 51 12.84 6.41 3.41
N PRO A 52 12.80 5.73 2.26
CA PRO A 52 13.24 6.17 0.93
C PRO A 52 12.27 7.03 0.11
N GLY A 53 11.19 7.51 0.61
CA GLY A 53 10.27 8.35 -0.15
C GLY A 53 8.91 7.65 -0.35
N TRP A 54 8.37 7.14 0.74
CA TRP A 54 7.07 6.47 0.75
C TRP A 54 5.94 7.44 1.01
N PRO A 55 4.73 7.17 0.50
CA PRO A 55 3.56 7.93 0.90
C PRO A 55 3.25 7.65 2.37
N MET A 56 2.81 8.68 3.09
CA MET A 56 2.41 8.57 4.49
C MET A 56 0.92 8.30 4.59
N MET A 57 0.54 7.23 5.29
CA MET A 57 -0.87 6.92 5.59
C MET A 57 -1.25 7.41 6.98
N MET A 58 -2.40 8.06 7.08
CA MET A 58 -3.05 8.38 8.36
C MET A 58 -4.49 7.89 8.32
N VAL A 59 -4.89 7.13 9.31
CA VAL A 59 -6.26 6.63 9.44
C VAL A 59 -6.74 6.72 10.89
N ASP A 60 -8.01 7.11 11.07
CA ASP A 60 -8.64 7.25 12.41
C ASP A 60 -7.87 8.20 13.33
N THR A 61 -7.43 9.35 12.85
CA THR A 61 -6.64 10.31 13.63
C THR A 61 -7.47 11.48 14.17
N TYR A 62 -7.07 12.00 15.34
CA TYR A 62 -7.74 13.10 16.01
C TYR A 62 -6.76 14.19 16.45
N PHE A 63 -7.11 15.46 16.19
CA PHE A 63 -6.31 16.63 16.56
C PHE A 63 -7.20 17.65 17.23
N GLU A 64 -6.78 18.17 18.40
CA GLU A 64 -7.54 19.20 19.12
C GLU A 64 -6.64 20.22 19.80
N GLY A 65 -6.91 21.50 19.51
CA GLY A 65 -6.34 22.60 20.26
C GLY A 65 -4.88 22.94 19.94
N GLN A 66 -4.38 22.60 18.76
CA GLN A 66 -3.08 23.05 18.29
C GLN A 66 -3.12 24.57 18.05
N ARG A 67 -2.06 25.28 18.44
CA ARG A 67 -2.02 26.76 18.35
C ARG A 67 -1.63 27.27 16.97
N LYS A 68 -1.10 26.42 16.07
CA LYS A 68 -0.73 26.78 14.70
C LYS A 68 -1.43 25.88 13.68
N ALA A 69 -1.08 24.61 13.63
CA ALA A 69 -1.70 23.66 12.71
C ALA A 69 -1.76 22.23 13.28
N ALA A 70 -2.75 21.45 12.85
CA ALA A 70 -2.77 20.03 13.20
C ALA A 70 -1.59 19.30 12.57
N VAL A 71 -1.35 19.49 11.27
CA VAL A 71 -0.23 18.90 10.53
C VAL A 71 0.55 19.99 9.80
N TYR A 72 1.87 19.97 9.94
CA TYR A 72 2.82 20.76 9.17
C TYR A 72 3.70 19.82 8.35
N SER A 73 3.57 19.87 7.03
CA SER A 73 4.17 18.91 6.11
C SER A 73 5.27 19.53 5.25
N LYS A 74 6.37 18.80 5.10
CA LYS A 74 7.51 19.11 4.24
C LYS A 74 7.67 18.02 3.18
N GLU A 75 6.86 18.08 2.12
CA GLU A 75 6.89 17.14 0.99
C GLU A 75 6.64 15.67 1.39
N VAL A 76 5.81 15.43 2.39
CA VAL A 76 5.61 14.07 2.91
C VAL A 76 4.75 13.21 1.98
N GLY A 77 3.72 13.78 1.36
CA GLY A 77 2.77 13.03 0.56
C GLY A 77 1.76 12.27 1.41
N PHE A 78 0.87 12.97 2.09
CA PHE A 78 -0.11 12.37 2.99
C PHE A 78 -1.33 11.82 2.26
N ALA A 79 -1.68 10.56 2.55
CA ALA A 79 -3.01 9.98 2.34
C ALA A 79 -3.70 9.89 3.71
N ILE A 80 -4.81 10.60 3.86
CA ILE A 80 -5.50 10.74 5.15
C ILE A 80 -6.95 10.29 4.99
N VAL A 81 -7.37 9.34 5.82
CA VAL A 81 -8.76 8.86 5.90
C VAL A 81 -9.24 8.96 7.33
N ASN A 82 -10.47 9.48 7.50
CA ASN A 82 -11.13 9.55 8.79
C ASN A 82 -10.35 10.38 9.83
N MET A 83 -9.95 11.60 9.44
CA MET A 83 -9.29 12.56 10.34
C MET A 83 -10.29 13.55 10.93
N HIS A 84 -10.29 13.70 12.24
CA HIS A 84 -11.05 14.74 12.93
C HIS A 84 -10.11 15.84 13.46
N VAL A 85 -10.27 17.08 13.01
CA VAL A 85 -9.51 18.24 13.47
C VAL A 85 -10.46 19.25 14.13
N LYS A 86 -10.09 19.71 15.32
CA LYS A 86 -10.95 20.58 16.11
C LYS A 86 -10.18 21.71 16.81
N ASN A 87 -10.75 22.93 16.80
CA ASN A 87 -10.24 24.08 17.55
C ASN A 87 -8.77 24.41 17.22
N THR A 88 -8.43 24.53 15.94
CA THR A 88 -7.07 24.71 15.44
C THR A 88 -7.07 25.80 14.35
N PRO A 89 -6.05 26.66 14.23
CA PRO A 89 -6.02 27.67 13.18
C PRO A 89 -6.00 27.08 11.77
N VAL A 90 -5.20 26.03 11.55
CA VAL A 90 -5.04 25.35 10.26
C VAL A 90 -5.13 23.84 10.45
N ALA A 91 -5.90 23.14 9.62
CA ALA A 91 -5.94 21.68 9.70
C ALA A 91 -4.69 21.06 9.04
N PHE A 92 -4.29 21.54 7.87
CA PHE A 92 -3.08 21.05 7.19
C PHE A 92 -2.30 22.21 6.57
N GLU A 93 -1.04 22.32 6.91
CA GLU A 93 -0.14 23.37 6.42
C GLU A 93 1.01 22.77 5.63
N MET A 94 1.14 23.13 4.35
CA MET A 94 2.31 22.83 3.55
C MET A 94 3.42 23.80 3.89
N ALA A 95 4.63 23.31 4.12
CA ALA A 95 5.76 24.10 4.52
C ALA A 95 6.11 25.17 3.47
N GLU A 96 6.60 26.30 3.96
CA GLU A 96 6.96 27.44 3.11
C GLU A 96 7.93 27.06 2.00
N ASN A 97 7.62 27.49 0.77
CA ASN A 97 8.36 27.23 -0.46
C ASN A 97 8.48 25.75 -0.86
N LEU A 98 7.66 24.87 -0.27
CA LEU A 98 7.61 23.47 -0.64
C LEU A 98 6.25 23.12 -1.24
N ALA A 99 6.28 22.29 -2.28
CA ALA A 99 5.11 21.62 -2.83
C ALA A 99 4.80 20.36 -2.01
N ASP A 100 3.55 19.90 -2.03
CA ASP A 100 3.19 18.65 -1.35
C ASP A 100 2.01 17.95 -2.04
N ARG A 101 1.84 16.70 -1.71
CA ARG A 101 0.78 15.83 -2.20
C ARG A 101 -0.11 15.46 -1.03
N LEU A 102 -1.33 15.99 -1.02
CA LEU A 102 -2.28 15.77 0.05
C LEU A 102 -3.56 15.16 -0.48
N HIS A 103 -3.98 14.06 0.09
CA HIS A 103 -5.33 13.54 -0.02
C HIS A 103 -5.97 13.46 1.38
N VAL A 104 -7.19 13.98 1.51
CA VAL A 104 -7.99 13.84 2.73
C VAL A 104 -9.37 13.34 2.35
N GLU A 105 -9.83 12.28 2.99
CA GLU A 105 -11.13 11.68 2.72
C GLU A 105 -11.89 11.35 4.01
N ASN A 106 -13.25 11.42 3.94
CA ASN A 106 -14.15 11.03 5.02
C ASN A 106 -13.82 11.68 6.37
N SER A 107 -13.49 12.96 6.37
CA SER A 107 -12.93 13.66 7.52
C SER A 107 -13.87 14.74 8.06
N LEU A 108 -13.66 15.17 9.31
CA LEU A 108 -14.45 16.22 9.96
C LEU A 108 -13.54 17.32 10.50
N TRP A 109 -13.74 18.55 10.03
CA TRP A 109 -13.03 19.74 10.49
C TRP A 109 -13.97 20.71 11.21
N GLU A 110 -13.62 21.08 12.44
CA GLU A 110 -14.46 21.92 13.29
C GLU A 110 -13.68 23.09 13.89
N ASN A 111 -14.24 24.30 13.78
CA ASN A 111 -13.66 25.51 14.36
C ASN A 111 -12.21 25.75 13.91
N ILE A 112 -12.00 25.72 12.59
CA ILE A 112 -10.72 26.03 11.95
C ILE A 112 -10.74 27.53 11.60
N SER A 113 -9.93 28.31 12.30
CA SER A 113 -10.08 29.80 12.26
C SER A 113 -9.43 30.48 11.07
N GLU A 114 -8.38 29.86 10.46
CA GLU A 114 -7.64 30.49 9.36
C GLU A 114 -7.86 29.77 8.03
N ALA A 115 -7.52 28.49 7.94
CA ALA A 115 -7.71 27.71 6.71
C ALA A 115 -7.76 26.20 6.99
N GLY A 116 -8.62 25.48 6.28
CA GLY A 116 -8.58 24.02 6.25
C GLY A 116 -7.23 23.50 5.73
N VAL A 117 -6.84 23.96 4.54
CA VAL A 117 -5.51 23.68 3.97
C VAL A 117 -4.80 24.99 3.60
N ARG A 118 -3.52 25.09 3.91
CA ARG A 118 -2.64 26.17 3.42
C ARG A 118 -1.66 25.61 2.41
N VAL A 119 -1.84 26.01 1.13
CA VAL A 119 -0.97 25.64 0.00
C VAL A 119 0.16 26.64 -0.11
N SER A 120 1.41 26.17 -0.10
CA SER A 120 2.59 27.02 -0.14
C SER A 120 3.02 27.37 -1.57
N VAL A 121 3.14 26.38 -2.46
CA VAL A 121 3.59 26.58 -3.85
C VAL A 121 2.46 26.31 -4.81
N GLU A 122 2.20 27.26 -5.70
CA GLU A 122 1.13 27.21 -6.69
C GLU A 122 1.66 26.92 -8.09
N GLY A 123 0.81 26.38 -8.98
CA GLY A 123 1.15 26.14 -10.39
C GLY A 123 2.27 25.12 -10.65
N ASN A 124 2.54 24.25 -9.70
CA ASN A 124 3.57 23.23 -9.77
C ASN A 124 2.94 21.83 -9.80
N THR A 125 3.44 20.93 -10.66
CA THR A 125 2.91 19.56 -10.77
C THR A 125 3.04 18.75 -9.48
N PHE A 126 3.97 19.09 -8.60
CA PHE A 126 4.12 18.48 -7.28
C PHE A 126 3.11 19.00 -6.24
N SER A 127 2.45 20.13 -6.49
CA SER A 127 1.35 20.62 -5.64
C SER A 127 0.05 19.93 -6.05
N GLN A 128 -0.28 18.85 -5.32
CA GLN A 128 -1.42 17.99 -5.60
C GLN A 128 -2.31 17.93 -4.36
N LEU A 129 -3.52 18.47 -4.46
CA LEU A 129 -4.46 18.49 -3.35
C LEU A 129 -5.78 17.85 -3.76
N ASN A 130 -6.22 16.88 -2.97
CA ASN A 130 -7.53 16.26 -3.10
C ASN A 130 -8.23 16.21 -1.74
N LEU A 131 -9.44 16.76 -1.65
CA LEU A 131 -10.33 16.62 -0.50
C LEU A 131 -11.61 15.94 -1.02
N VAL A 132 -12.00 14.84 -0.41
CA VAL A 132 -13.17 14.04 -0.81
C VAL A 132 -14.02 13.75 0.41
N ASN A 133 -15.29 14.11 0.35
CA ASN A 133 -16.21 13.87 1.46
C ASN A 133 -15.67 14.41 2.81
N VAL A 134 -15.28 15.69 2.84
CA VAL A 134 -14.80 16.37 4.07
C VAL A 134 -15.91 17.24 4.62
N ASP A 135 -16.34 16.96 5.83
CA ASP A 135 -17.35 17.72 6.57
C ASP A 135 -16.70 18.87 7.31
N CYS A 136 -17.27 20.06 7.19
CA CYS A 136 -16.73 21.28 7.77
C CYS A 136 -17.78 22.01 8.61
N ARG A 137 -17.42 22.34 9.87
CA ARG A 137 -18.20 23.19 10.77
C ARG A 137 -17.37 24.38 11.24
N ASN A 138 -17.81 25.61 10.97
CA ASN A 138 -17.06 26.82 11.29
C ASN A 138 -15.65 26.80 10.68
N VAL A 139 -15.55 26.54 9.38
CA VAL A 139 -14.32 26.60 8.58
C VAL A 139 -14.53 27.65 7.49
N PRO A 140 -14.23 28.94 7.73
CA PRO A 140 -14.57 30.03 6.80
C PRO A 140 -13.74 30.00 5.52
N VAL A 141 -12.51 29.50 5.58
CA VAL A 141 -11.62 29.31 4.43
C VAL A 141 -11.31 27.83 4.31
N LEU A 142 -11.72 27.19 3.22
CA LEU A 142 -11.39 25.79 2.96
C LEU A 142 -9.93 25.64 2.55
N VAL A 143 -9.49 26.43 1.55
CA VAL A 143 -8.11 26.42 1.07
C VAL A 143 -7.59 27.86 0.95
N GLY A 144 -6.43 28.12 1.51
CA GLY A 144 -5.70 29.36 1.37
C GLY A 144 -4.41 29.15 0.59
N TYR A 145 -4.14 30.02 -0.39
CA TYR A 145 -2.96 29.99 -1.23
C TYR A 145 -1.96 31.07 -0.79
N ALA A 146 -0.75 30.67 -0.42
CA ALA A 146 0.22 31.57 0.20
C ALA A 146 0.82 32.58 -0.78
N GLN A 147 1.06 32.19 -2.04
CA GLN A 147 1.72 33.05 -3.03
C GLN A 147 0.76 34.08 -3.62
N SER A 148 -0.43 33.68 -4.03
CA SER A 148 -1.41 34.57 -4.64
C SER A 148 -2.30 35.31 -3.61
N GLY A 149 -2.38 34.80 -2.39
CA GLY A 149 -3.34 35.27 -1.39
C GLY A 149 -4.79 34.85 -1.68
N LYS A 150 -5.02 34.07 -2.72
CA LYS A 150 -6.34 33.53 -3.07
C LYS A 150 -6.89 32.67 -1.93
N LYS A 151 -8.21 32.72 -1.75
CA LYS A 151 -8.91 31.90 -0.75
C LYS A 151 -10.12 31.24 -1.40
N VAL A 152 -10.27 29.95 -1.15
CA VAL A 152 -11.51 29.22 -1.41
C VAL A 152 -12.35 29.27 -0.15
N ALA A 153 -13.44 30.00 -0.17
CA ALA A 153 -14.30 30.17 0.98
C ALA A 153 -15.21 28.96 1.21
N GLY A 154 -15.49 28.66 2.47
CA GLY A 154 -16.60 27.81 2.86
C GLY A 154 -17.94 28.43 2.47
N LYS A 155 -18.90 27.61 2.00
CA LYS A 155 -20.20 28.11 1.51
C LYS A 155 -21.24 28.38 2.61
N ALA A 156 -21.02 27.88 3.81
CA ALA A 156 -21.95 28.01 4.93
C ALA A 156 -21.23 27.72 6.26
N LYS A 157 -21.96 27.90 7.40
CA LYS A 157 -21.46 27.50 8.72
C LYS A 157 -21.19 25.99 8.83
N MET A 158 -22.01 25.19 8.16
CA MET A 158 -21.85 23.74 7.99
C MET A 158 -21.95 23.40 6.52
N TYR A 159 -20.94 22.72 6.00
CA TYR A 159 -20.92 22.29 4.60
C TYR A 159 -20.12 21.00 4.44
N ARG A 160 -20.36 20.32 3.33
CA ARG A 160 -19.59 19.17 2.89
C ARG A 160 -18.83 19.51 1.63
N VAL A 161 -17.55 19.22 1.63
CA VAL A 161 -16.72 19.18 0.42
C VAL A 161 -16.91 17.81 -0.22
N LYS A 162 -17.71 17.74 -1.27
CA LYS A 162 -17.85 16.48 -2.04
C LYS A 162 -16.55 16.15 -2.74
N GLU A 163 -16.01 17.15 -3.40
CA GLU A 163 -14.71 17.06 -4.07
C GLU A 163 -14.04 18.44 -4.12
N PHE A 164 -12.77 18.47 -3.77
CA PHE A 164 -11.87 19.55 -4.10
C PHE A 164 -10.59 18.95 -4.67
N THR A 165 -10.21 19.35 -5.87
CA THR A 165 -8.97 18.92 -6.51
C THR A 165 -8.21 20.13 -7.02
N TYR A 166 -6.93 20.26 -6.67
CA TYR A 166 -6.03 21.27 -7.20
C TYR A 166 -4.75 20.63 -7.71
N GLY A 167 -4.33 20.99 -8.91
CA GLY A 167 -3.12 20.51 -9.55
C GLY A 167 -3.35 20.12 -11.01
N LEU A 168 -2.45 19.35 -11.57
CA LEU A 168 -2.55 18.84 -12.93
C LEU A 168 -3.63 17.76 -13.02
N VAL A 169 -4.61 17.95 -13.89
CA VAL A 169 -5.76 17.05 -14.05
C VAL A 169 -5.88 16.55 -15.48
N TYR A 170 -6.08 15.26 -15.63
CA TYR A 170 -6.58 14.61 -16.83
C TYR A 170 -8.03 14.20 -16.58
N GLN A 171 -8.98 14.70 -17.36
CA GLN A 171 -10.40 14.30 -17.23
C GLN A 171 -10.68 12.97 -17.91
N ASP A 172 -9.94 12.66 -18.95
CA ASP A 172 -9.87 11.37 -19.62
C ASP A 172 -8.47 11.20 -20.22
N LEU A 173 -8.09 9.97 -20.54
CA LEU A 173 -6.82 9.66 -21.23
C LEU A 173 -6.66 10.36 -22.58
N ASN A 174 -7.75 10.73 -23.23
CA ASN A 174 -7.75 11.48 -24.51
C ASN A 174 -7.54 12.98 -24.33
N ASP A 175 -7.67 13.49 -23.12
CA ASP A 175 -7.61 14.92 -22.87
C ASP A 175 -6.17 15.40 -22.68
N ALA A 176 -5.93 16.64 -23.11
CA ALA A 176 -4.74 17.34 -22.67
C ALA A 176 -4.84 17.61 -21.16
N SER A 177 -3.77 17.34 -20.44
CA SER A 177 -3.70 17.73 -19.03
C SER A 177 -3.76 19.24 -18.86
N SER A 178 -4.39 19.70 -17.80
CA SER A 178 -4.42 21.12 -17.46
C SER A 178 -4.42 21.32 -15.95
N PHE A 179 -3.80 22.41 -15.49
CA PHE A 179 -3.95 22.84 -14.10
C PHE A 179 -5.39 23.25 -13.85
N ARG A 180 -6.01 22.62 -12.83
CA ARG A 180 -7.41 22.89 -12.49
C ARG A 180 -7.56 23.03 -10.97
N GLU A 181 -8.58 23.83 -10.62
CA GLU A 181 -9.21 23.82 -9.31
C GLU A 181 -10.65 23.36 -9.52
N ILE A 182 -10.94 22.14 -9.07
CA ILE A 182 -12.29 21.58 -9.06
C ILE A 182 -12.82 21.74 -7.64
N CYS A 183 -14.01 22.32 -7.48
CA CYS A 183 -14.54 22.63 -6.17
C CYS A 183 -16.06 22.39 -6.11
N GLU A 184 -16.43 21.25 -5.50
CA GLU A 184 -17.82 20.86 -5.27
C GLU A 184 -18.12 20.90 -3.76
N ILE A 185 -18.76 21.97 -3.33
CA ILE A 185 -19.14 22.20 -1.94
C ILE A 185 -20.65 22.37 -1.85
N GLU A 186 -21.29 21.68 -0.91
CA GLU A 186 -22.71 21.83 -0.60
C GLU A 186 -22.93 22.21 0.88
N PRO A 187 -23.81 23.18 1.16
CA PRO A 187 -24.30 23.41 2.51
C PRO A 187 -25.06 22.18 3.03
N VAL A 188 -24.90 21.87 4.32
CA VAL A 188 -25.62 20.77 4.97
C VAL A 188 -26.30 21.23 6.24
N ALA A 189 -27.47 20.68 6.56
CA ALA A 189 -28.22 21.03 7.75
C ALA A 189 -27.67 20.41 9.04
N LYS A 190 -26.98 19.28 8.92
CA LYS A 190 -26.45 18.52 10.05
C LYS A 190 -25.15 17.81 9.66
N LEU A 191 -24.21 17.78 10.59
CA LEU A 191 -22.96 17.02 10.49
C LEU A 191 -22.88 16.00 11.63
N PRO A 192 -22.06 14.93 11.48
CA PRO A 192 -21.78 14.03 12.58
C PRO A 192 -21.14 14.79 13.75
N VAL A 193 -21.32 14.30 14.96
CA VAL A 193 -20.67 14.82 16.17
C VAL A 193 -19.26 14.24 16.30
N THR A 194 -19.13 12.97 15.94
CA THR A 194 -17.88 12.22 15.95
C THR A 194 -17.84 11.33 14.73
N LEU A 195 -16.64 11.00 14.27
CA LEU A 195 -16.43 9.98 13.27
C LEU A 195 -16.37 8.59 13.95
N GLY A 196 -17.00 7.60 13.35
CA GLY A 196 -16.77 6.21 13.71
C GLY A 196 -15.35 5.77 13.31
N LYS A 197 -14.86 4.67 13.87
CA LYS A 197 -13.61 4.08 13.39
C LYS A 197 -13.81 3.48 12.01
N ASP A 198 -12.83 3.68 11.14
CA ASP A 198 -12.81 3.11 9.79
C ASP A 198 -12.19 1.72 9.76
N LEU A 199 -11.21 1.47 10.62
CA LEU A 199 -10.50 0.20 10.70
C LEU A 199 -11.20 -0.82 11.61
N PRO A 200 -11.15 -2.11 11.24
CA PRO A 200 -11.59 -3.19 12.12
C PRO A 200 -10.77 -3.23 13.41
N VAL A 201 -11.41 -3.63 14.50
CA VAL A 201 -10.79 -3.72 15.82
C VAL A 201 -10.44 -5.18 16.12
N LEU A 202 -9.29 -5.42 16.76
CA LEU A 202 -8.94 -6.74 17.27
C LEU A 202 -9.94 -7.19 18.33
N PRO A 203 -10.23 -8.50 18.42
CA PRO A 203 -11.09 -9.03 19.48
C PRO A 203 -10.44 -8.79 20.86
N ALA A 204 -11.26 -8.75 21.90
CA ALA A 204 -10.77 -8.56 23.26
C ALA A 204 -9.76 -9.64 23.66
N MET A 205 -8.64 -9.24 24.27
CA MET A 205 -7.50 -10.13 24.55
C MET A 205 -7.87 -11.34 25.42
N GLU A 206 -8.85 -11.18 26.29
CA GLU A 206 -9.34 -12.24 27.18
C GLU A 206 -9.97 -13.41 26.41
N THR A 207 -10.30 -13.18 25.13
CA THR A 207 -10.87 -14.22 24.25
C THR A 207 -9.81 -14.96 23.44
N TRP A 208 -8.53 -14.59 23.56
CA TRP A 208 -7.48 -15.19 22.77
C TRP A 208 -6.99 -16.51 23.37
N VAL A 209 -6.88 -17.52 22.52
CA VAL A 209 -6.29 -18.81 22.88
C VAL A 209 -4.86 -18.84 22.36
N ASN A 210 -3.89 -19.07 23.25
CA ASN A 210 -2.49 -19.14 22.88
C ASN A 210 -2.19 -20.48 22.20
N ILE A 211 -1.69 -20.44 20.95
CA ILE A 211 -1.39 -21.65 20.17
C ILE A 211 -0.33 -22.55 20.84
N ARG A 212 0.57 -21.99 21.64
CA ARG A 212 1.57 -22.79 22.38
C ARG A 212 0.96 -23.66 23.48
N ASP A 213 -0.13 -23.19 24.08
CA ASP A 213 -0.86 -23.98 25.08
C ASP A 213 -1.57 -25.19 24.44
N LEU A 214 -1.80 -25.12 23.12
CA LEU A 214 -2.33 -26.21 22.31
C LEU A 214 -1.24 -27.15 21.76
N GLY A 215 0.04 -26.85 22.02
CA GLY A 215 1.17 -27.71 21.70
C GLY A 215 2.10 -27.26 20.59
N ALA A 216 1.81 -26.11 19.92
CA ALA A 216 2.70 -25.58 18.88
C ALA A 216 4.09 -25.22 19.43
N LYS A 217 5.13 -25.51 18.68
CA LYS A 217 6.52 -25.28 19.08
C LYS A 217 7.07 -23.95 18.59
N GLY A 218 6.82 -23.60 17.34
CA GLY A 218 7.33 -22.36 16.74
C GLY A 218 8.87 -22.27 16.78
N ASP A 219 9.57 -23.39 16.65
CA ASP A 219 11.03 -23.50 16.67
C ASP A 219 11.66 -23.51 15.27
N GLY A 220 10.84 -23.46 14.21
CA GLY A 220 11.25 -23.49 12.82
C GLY A 220 11.56 -24.90 12.28
N GLU A 221 11.48 -25.92 13.09
CA GLU A 221 11.85 -27.30 12.76
C GLU A 221 10.66 -28.27 12.90
N THR A 222 9.96 -28.20 14.04
CA THR A 222 8.79 -29.04 14.33
C THR A 222 7.65 -28.68 13.37
N ASP A 223 6.97 -29.70 12.85
CA ASP A 223 5.74 -29.50 12.05
C ASP A 223 4.58 -29.13 12.98
N ASP A 224 4.18 -27.88 12.95
CA ASP A 224 3.07 -27.35 13.75
C ASP A 224 1.71 -27.42 13.02
N THR A 225 1.65 -27.98 11.80
CA THR A 225 0.46 -27.94 10.93
C THR A 225 -0.78 -28.50 11.61
N GLU A 226 -0.70 -29.70 12.20
CA GLU A 226 -1.86 -30.35 12.84
C GLU A 226 -2.38 -29.54 14.05
N VAL A 227 -1.48 -28.91 14.80
CA VAL A 227 -1.86 -28.06 15.93
C VAL A 227 -2.65 -26.85 15.44
N PHE A 228 -2.20 -26.19 14.36
CA PHE A 228 -2.92 -25.06 13.78
C PHE A 228 -4.26 -25.49 13.17
N GLU A 229 -4.33 -26.59 12.42
CA GLU A 229 -5.59 -27.12 11.86
C GLU A 229 -6.62 -27.40 12.94
N LYS A 230 -6.20 -28.04 14.04
CA LYS A 230 -7.06 -28.27 15.19
C LYS A 230 -7.48 -26.97 15.85
N ALA A 231 -6.56 -26.04 16.03
CA ALA A 231 -6.85 -24.74 16.66
C ALA A 231 -7.89 -23.95 15.86
N VAL A 232 -7.74 -23.82 14.54
CA VAL A 232 -8.70 -23.07 13.69
C VAL A 232 -10.06 -23.75 13.56
N SER A 233 -10.14 -25.06 13.83
CA SER A 233 -11.42 -25.78 13.86
C SER A 233 -12.21 -25.58 15.16
N LEU A 234 -11.52 -25.32 16.27
CA LEU A 234 -12.10 -25.25 17.62
C LEU A 234 -12.22 -23.82 18.16
N HIS A 235 -11.34 -22.92 17.74
CA HIS A 235 -11.21 -21.59 18.31
C HIS A 235 -11.31 -20.51 17.22
N LYS A 236 -11.90 -19.36 17.56
CA LYS A 236 -12.01 -18.22 16.65
C LYS A 236 -10.85 -17.24 16.78
N ASN A 237 -10.43 -16.94 18.00
CA ASN A 237 -9.39 -15.95 18.28
C ASN A 237 -8.13 -16.67 18.78
N ILE A 238 -7.13 -16.80 17.93
CA ILE A 238 -5.93 -17.57 18.18
C ILE A 238 -4.73 -16.61 18.24
N TYR A 239 -4.12 -16.51 19.41
CA TYR A 239 -2.88 -15.78 19.59
C TYR A 239 -1.69 -16.65 19.17
N VAL A 240 -0.88 -16.11 18.28
CA VAL A 240 0.33 -16.75 17.76
C VAL A 240 1.55 -15.98 18.28
N PRO A 241 2.15 -16.39 19.40
CA PRO A 241 3.32 -15.72 19.98
C PRO A 241 4.53 -15.74 19.04
N GLN A 242 5.54 -14.96 19.42
CA GLN A 242 6.83 -14.98 18.72
C GLN A 242 7.33 -16.41 18.53
N GLY A 243 7.66 -16.76 17.29
CA GLY A 243 8.12 -18.09 16.90
C GLY A 243 8.09 -18.26 15.39
N TRP A 244 8.78 -19.26 14.90
CA TRP A 244 8.78 -19.67 13.51
C TRP A 244 8.04 -21.00 13.38
N TYR A 245 6.79 -20.94 12.97
CA TYR A 245 5.88 -22.09 12.90
C TYR A 245 6.00 -22.75 11.53
N ARG A 246 6.65 -23.89 11.49
CA ARG A 246 6.77 -24.68 10.27
C ARG A 246 5.43 -25.32 9.93
N LEU A 247 5.00 -25.14 8.69
CA LEU A 247 3.83 -25.81 8.12
C LEU A 247 4.28 -26.69 6.94
N THR A 248 3.60 -27.80 6.72
CA THR A 248 3.91 -28.76 5.66
C THR A 248 2.80 -28.87 4.61
N ARG A 249 1.67 -28.22 4.85
CA ARG A 249 0.52 -28.13 3.94
C ARG A 249 -0.27 -26.85 4.18
N THR A 250 -1.24 -26.58 3.31
CA THR A 250 -2.10 -25.40 3.40
C THR A 250 -2.85 -25.36 4.74
N LEU A 251 -2.68 -24.25 5.47
CA LEU A 251 -3.52 -23.92 6.61
C LEU A 251 -4.80 -23.25 6.11
N LYS A 252 -5.93 -23.98 6.17
CA LYS A 252 -7.25 -23.47 5.81
C LYS A 252 -7.95 -22.90 7.03
N LEU A 253 -8.32 -21.62 6.97
CA LEU A 253 -9.05 -20.96 8.05
C LEU A 253 -10.52 -21.33 8.03
N SER A 254 -11.08 -21.59 9.21
CA SER A 254 -12.54 -21.70 9.36
C SER A 254 -13.18 -20.31 9.35
N PRO A 255 -14.42 -20.15 8.88
CA PRO A 255 -15.08 -18.83 8.83
C PRO A 255 -15.04 -18.09 10.16
N GLY A 256 -14.58 -16.84 10.13
CA GLY A 256 -14.41 -15.97 11.30
C GLY A 256 -13.19 -16.26 12.16
N THR A 257 -12.22 -17.05 11.67
CA THR A 257 -10.94 -17.27 12.36
C THR A 257 -10.11 -15.99 12.37
N LYS A 258 -9.56 -15.67 13.53
CA LYS A 258 -8.64 -14.56 13.73
C LYS A 258 -7.31 -15.07 14.24
N LEU A 259 -6.28 -15.04 13.39
CA LEU A 259 -4.90 -15.35 13.75
C LEU A 259 -4.20 -14.05 14.11
N ILE A 260 -3.73 -13.94 15.34
CA ILE A 260 -3.21 -12.70 15.91
C ILE A 260 -1.78 -12.91 16.38
N GLY A 261 -0.83 -12.46 15.57
CA GLY A 261 0.55 -12.22 15.94
C GLY A 261 0.73 -10.77 16.41
N LEU A 262 1.89 -10.47 16.97
CA LEU A 262 2.22 -9.12 17.44
C LEU A 262 3.29 -8.44 16.61
N HIS A 263 4.04 -9.20 15.80
CA HIS A 263 5.09 -8.65 14.97
C HIS A 263 5.49 -9.64 13.87
N PRO A 264 5.37 -9.29 12.58
CA PRO A 264 5.50 -10.23 11.48
C PRO A 264 6.92 -10.81 11.29
N PHE A 265 7.96 -10.12 11.73
CA PHE A 265 9.31 -10.67 11.69
C PHE A 265 9.61 -11.59 12.86
N GLY A 266 8.91 -11.41 13.97
CA GLY A 266 9.03 -12.26 15.15
C GLY A 266 8.11 -13.49 15.10
N THR A 267 6.97 -13.39 14.43
CA THR A 267 5.96 -14.44 14.31
C THR A 267 5.81 -14.82 12.84
N GLN A 268 6.26 -16.01 12.44
CA GLN A 268 6.25 -16.42 11.05
C GLN A 268 5.65 -17.80 10.83
N PHE A 269 4.86 -17.94 9.77
CA PHE A 269 4.59 -19.23 9.14
C PHE A 269 5.64 -19.48 8.06
N LEU A 270 6.21 -20.66 8.05
CA LEU A 270 7.27 -20.97 7.10
C LEU A 270 7.14 -22.38 6.50
N LEU A 271 7.53 -22.48 5.23
CA LEU A 271 7.82 -23.74 4.55
C LEU A 271 9.32 -24.01 4.59
N LYS A 272 9.71 -25.27 4.70
CA LYS A 272 11.09 -25.67 4.35
C LYS A 272 11.31 -25.58 2.85
N GLU A 273 12.57 -25.52 2.45
CA GLU A 273 12.93 -25.61 1.03
C GLU A 273 12.46 -26.98 0.46
N SER A 274 11.91 -26.93 -0.75
CA SER A 274 11.40 -28.12 -1.44
C SER A 274 10.36 -28.93 -0.66
N GLU A 275 9.47 -28.25 0.08
CA GLU A 275 8.39 -28.91 0.82
C GLU A 275 7.49 -29.69 -0.17
N PRO A 276 7.27 -31.01 0.02
CA PRO A 276 6.64 -31.85 -1.00
C PRO A 276 5.28 -31.35 -1.51
N ALA A 277 4.44 -30.80 -0.64
CA ALA A 277 3.12 -30.30 -1.02
C ALA A 277 3.16 -29.05 -1.91
N PHE A 278 4.27 -28.31 -1.90
CA PHE A 278 4.42 -27.02 -2.59
C PHE A 278 5.47 -27.06 -3.70
N SER A 279 6.30 -28.07 -3.75
CA SER A 279 7.34 -28.26 -4.77
C SER A 279 6.77 -28.84 -6.08
N GLY A 280 7.63 -28.95 -7.09
CA GLY A 280 7.23 -29.42 -8.43
C GLY A 280 6.46 -28.37 -9.23
N PHE A 281 5.83 -28.80 -10.32
CA PHE A 281 5.06 -27.93 -11.21
C PHE A 281 3.57 -28.22 -11.11
N GLY A 282 2.73 -27.24 -11.39
CA GLY A 282 1.28 -27.42 -11.40
C GLY A 282 0.53 -26.19 -10.87
N VAL A 283 -0.70 -26.40 -10.45
CA VAL A 283 -1.56 -25.32 -9.94
C VAL A 283 -1.00 -24.70 -8.65
N PRO A 284 -1.27 -23.40 -8.41
CA PRO A 284 -0.83 -22.73 -7.20
C PRO A 284 -1.40 -23.37 -5.92
N VAL A 285 -0.58 -23.45 -4.88
CA VAL A 285 -0.94 -24.00 -3.56
C VAL A 285 -0.63 -22.95 -2.49
N PRO A 286 -1.66 -22.41 -1.79
CA PRO A 286 -1.43 -21.40 -0.78
C PRO A 286 -0.90 -22.00 0.54
N LEU A 287 0.00 -21.27 1.22
CA LEU A 287 0.41 -21.61 2.57
C LEU A 287 -0.72 -21.32 3.57
N VAL A 288 -1.35 -20.15 3.44
CA VAL A 288 -2.54 -19.78 4.21
C VAL A 288 -3.70 -19.56 3.23
N GLU A 289 -4.84 -20.14 3.51
CA GLU A 289 -6.08 -19.98 2.74
C GLU A 289 -7.21 -19.52 3.65
N SER A 290 -7.78 -18.33 3.40
CA SER A 290 -8.94 -17.86 4.16
C SER A 290 -10.22 -18.60 3.78
N SER A 291 -11.24 -18.52 4.63
CA SER A 291 -12.58 -18.97 4.26
C SER A 291 -13.20 -18.10 3.17
N GLU A 292 -14.13 -18.64 2.40
CA GLU A 292 -14.90 -17.86 1.43
C GLU A 292 -15.96 -17.02 2.14
N GLY A 293 -15.97 -15.70 1.89
CA GLY A 293 -16.95 -14.77 2.42
C GLY A 293 -16.93 -14.56 3.95
N GLY A 294 -15.98 -15.18 4.66
CA GLY A 294 -15.89 -15.08 6.11
C GLY A 294 -15.34 -13.72 6.61
N ASP A 295 -15.45 -13.51 7.93
CA ASP A 295 -14.89 -12.34 8.63
C ASP A 295 -13.50 -12.68 9.20
N ASP A 296 -12.67 -13.32 8.40
CA ASP A 296 -11.36 -13.79 8.85
C ASP A 296 -10.41 -12.63 9.11
N MET A 297 -9.44 -12.85 10.00
CA MET A 297 -8.40 -11.88 10.30
C MET A 297 -7.03 -12.55 10.33
N LEU A 298 -6.06 -11.91 9.71
CA LEU A 298 -4.64 -12.24 9.82
C LEU A 298 -3.89 -10.97 10.22
N ASN A 299 -3.29 -10.97 11.41
CA ASN A 299 -2.68 -9.78 12.00
C ASN A 299 -1.27 -10.08 12.53
N GLY A 300 -0.29 -9.24 12.18
CA GLY A 300 1.06 -9.28 12.75
C GLY A 300 1.83 -10.56 12.48
N ILE A 301 1.66 -11.17 11.30
CA ILE A 301 2.24 -12.46 10.92
C ILE A 301 3.06 -12.34 9.65
N GLY A 302 4.29 -12.87 9.69
CA GLY A 302 5.15 -13.06 8.55
C GLY A 302 4.85 -14.39 7.83
N ILE A 303 4.98 -14.38 6.51
CA ILE A 303 4.78 -15.56 5.66
C ILE A 303 6.03 -15.78 4.83
N ASN A 304 6.67 -16.94 5.03
CA ASN A 304 7.88 -17.36 4.33
C ASN A 304 7.60 -18.67 3.59
N THR A 305 7.55 -18.59 2.28
CA THR A 305 7.20 -19.74 1.43
C THR A 305 8.38 -20.65 1.10
N GLY A 306 9.58 -20.38 1.64
CA GLY A 306 10.77 -21.21 1.41
C GLY A 306 11.19 -21.30 -0.06
N ALA A 307 12.45 -21.64 -0.28
CA ALA A 307 12.98 -21.78 -1.64
C ALA A 307 12.49 -23.08 -2.33
N TYR A 308 12.49 -23.10 -3.65
CA TYR A 308 12.17 -24.26 -4.50
C TYR A 308 10.74 -24.82 -4.34
N ASN A 309 9.85 -24.05 -3.74
CA ASN A 309 8.43 -24.37 -3.62
C ASN A 309 7.65 -23.72 -4.78
N TYR A 310 7.89 -24.16 -6.01
CA TYR A 310 7.42 -23.51 -7.24
C TYR A 310 5.91 -23.32 -7.35
N ARG A 311 5.13 -24.10 -6.59
CA ARG A 311 3.67 -23.99 -6.56
C ARG A 311 3.16 -23.06 -5.47
N ALA A 312 4.03 -22.57 -4.61
CA ALA A 312 3.61 -21.79 -3.44
C ALA A 312 2.95 -20.46 -3.83
N VAL A 313 1.92 -20.14 -3.06
CA VAL A 313 1.32 -18.82 -2.87
C VAL A 313 1.41 -18.51 -1.39
N GLY A 314 1.84 -17.32 -1.00
CA GLY A 314 1.95 -17.00 0.41
C GLY A 314 0.60 -17.04 1.12
N CYS A 315 -0.35 -16.24 0.67
CA CYS A 315 -1.71 -16.22 1.19
C CYS A 315 -2.74 -16.12 0.05
N LYS A 316 -3.76 -16.99 0.08
CA LYS A 316 -4.94 -16.89 -0.76
C LYS A 316 -6.10 -16.38 0.09
N TRP A 317 -6.59 -15.18 -0.25
CA TRP A 317 -7.60 -14.47 0.51
C TRP A 317 -8.92 -14.43 -0.23
N MET A 318 -9.93 -15.09 0.34
CA MET A 318 -11.29 -15.17 -0.20
C MET A 318 -12.32 -14.67 0.81
N ALA A 319 -11.85 -14.13 1.94
CA ALA A 319 -12.69 -13.62 3.01
C ALA A 319 -13.46 -12.36 2.57
N GLY A 320 -14.61 -12.11 3.16
CA GLY A 320 -15.58 -11.11 2.73
C GLY A 320 -15.23 -9.67 3.14
N GLU A 321 -16.18 -8.77 2.93
CA GLU A 321 -16.04 -7.33 3.13
C GLU A 321 -15.60 -6.93 4.55
N ARG A 322 -15.95 -7.71 5.58
CA ARG A 322 -15.59 -7.43 6.98
C ARG A 322 -14.30 -8.10 7.44
N SER A 323 -13.59 -8.74 6.55
CA SER A 323 -12.32 -9.37 6.85
C SER A 323 -11.20 -8.36 7.03
N TYR A 324 -10.12 -8.76 7.70
CA TYR A 324 -9.00 -7.88 7.99
C TYR A 324 -7.65 -8.59 7.85
N LEU A 325 -6.83 -8.07 6.96
CA LEU A 325 -5.44 -8.49 6.79
C LEU A 325 -4.55 -7.31 7.19
N ASN A 326 -3.86 -7.40 8.33
CA ASN A 326 -3.15 -6.29 8.92
C ASN A 326 -1.74 -6.67 9.34
N ASP A 327 -0.77 -5.82 9.01
CA ASP A 327 0.64 -6.00 9.35
C ASP A 327 1.16 -7.39 8.95
N VAL A 328 0.95 -7.76 7.68
CA VAL A 328 1.42 -9.01 7.11
C VAL A 328 2.63 -8.74 6.22
N LYS A 329 3.74 -9.45 6.50
CA LYS A 329 4.96 -9.33 5.70
C LYS A 329 5.25 -10.65 5.00
N PHE A 330 5.41 -10.59 3.69
CA PHE A 330 5.86 -11.73 2.89
C PHE A 330 7.38 -11.65 2.78
N VAL A 331 8.05 -12.65 3.28
CA VAL A 331 9.51 -12.63 3.50
C VAL A 331 10.17 -13.93 3.02
N GLY A 332 11.49 -13.94 2.96
CA GLY A 332 12.27 -15.17 2.78
C GLY A 332 13.20 -15.18 1.58
N GLY A 333 12.79 -14.77 0.42
CA GLY A 333 13.57 -14.90 -0.82
C GLY A 333 14.82 -14.03 -0.86
N HIS A 334 14.66 -12.94 -1.44
CA HIS A 334 15.66 -11.99 -1.80
C HIS A 334 16.08 -11.07 -0.64
N GLY A 335 16.56 -11.57 0.46
CA GLY A 335 17.28 -10.70 1.36
C GLY A 335 16.88 -10.57 2.79
N THR A 336 15.77 -11.02 3.16
CA THR A 336 15.41 -11.01 4.55
C THR A 336 15.42 -12.44 5.09
N LEU A 337 16.13 -12.67 6.20
CA LEU A 337 15.98 -13.87 7.04
C LEU A 337 16.46 -15.20 6.43
N ARG A 338 17.40 -15.21 5.49
CA ARG A 338 18.17 -16.43 5.25
C ARG A 338 18.98 -16.76 6.51
N LYS A 339 18.85 -18.00 7.00
CA LYS A 339 19.87 -18.54 7.91
C LYS A 339 21.24 -18.37 7.22
N PRO A 340 22.24 -17.76 7.85
CA PRO A 340 23.60 -17.78 7.32
C PRO A 340 23.99 -19.24 7.09
N ALA A 341 24.59 -19.54 5.95
CA ALA A 341 25.17 -20.86 5.75
C ALA A 341 26.13 -21.16 6.92
N PRO A 342 26.15 -22.37 7.48
CA PRO A 342 26.91 -22.70 8.70
C PRO A 342 28.39 -22.35 8.63
N ASN A 343 28.94 -22.15 7.45
CA ASN A 343 30.37 -21.89 7.20
C ASN A 343 30.65 -20.50 6.59
N ALA A 344 29.66 -19.62 6.54
CA ALA A 344 29.88 -18.29 6.02
C ALA A 344 30.53 -17.42 7.10
N SER A 345 31.81 -17.12 6.94
CA SER A 345 32.56 -16.15 7.72
C SER A 345 31.94 -14.75 7.61
N GLY A 346 30.79 -14.52 8.21
CA GLY A 346 30.11 -13.24 8.27
C GLY A 346 29.59 -12.65 6.94
N GLN A 347 29.80 -13.33 5.81
CA GLN A 347 29.23 -12.96 4.52
C GLN A 347 28.21 -14.02 4.10
N SER A 348 26.92 -13.68 4.10
CA SER A 348 25.92 -14.58 3.55
C SER A 348 26.20 -14.83 2.07
N SER A 349 25.96 -16.05 1.60
CA SER A 349 25.95 -16.39 0.17
C SER A 349 25.07 -15.41 -0.62
N TYR A 350 24.03 -14.94 0.00
CA TYR A 350 23.11 -13.92 -0.48
C TYR A 350 23.79 -12.60 -0.91
N ARG A 351 24.66 -12.00 -0.10
CA ARG A 351 25.37 -10.78 -0.50
C ARG A 351 26.29 -10.98 -1.70
N ARG A 352 26.74 -12.20 -1.93
CA ARG A 352 27.56 -12.55 -3.09
C ARG A 352 26.69 -12.63 -4.33
N ASP A 353 25.53 -13.26 -4.23
CA ASP A 353 24.58 -13.40 -5.32
C ASP A 353 23.96 -12.05 -5.70
N GLU A 354 23.64 -11.24 -4.70
CA GLU A 354 23.17 -9.88 -4.88
C GLU A 354 24.19 -9.00 -5.62
N ARG A 355 25.47 -9.10 -5.29
CA ARG A 355 26.54 -8.38 -6.00
C ARG A 355 26.73 -8.86 -7.43
N ARG A 356 26.51 -10.13 -7.71
CA ARG A 356 26.54 -10.65 -9.08
C ARG A 356 25.43 -10.09 -9.93
N ILE A 357 24.24 -10.05 -9.39
CA ILE A 357 23.04 -9.61 -10.10
C ILE A 357 23.03 -8.10 -10.30
N SER A 358 23.53 -7.34 -9.35
CA SER A 358 23.65 -5.88 -9.44
C SER A 358 24.85 -5.40 -10.26
N SER A 359 25.68 -6.31 -10.76
CA SER A 359 26.77 -5.94 -11.66
C SER A 359 26.23 -5.48 -13.01
N PRO A 360 26.66 -4.33 -13.54
CA PRO A 360 26.28 -3.88 -14.89
C PRO A 360 26.62 -4.87 -16.00
N SER A 361 27.53 -5.81 -15.74
CA SER A 361 27.95 -6.84 -16.68
C SER A 361 27.14 -8.14 -16.56
N SER A 362 26.26 -8.26 -15.56
CA SER A 362 25.43 -9.44 -15.41
C SER A 362 24.06 -9.20 -16.05
N PRO A 363 23.58 -10.11 -16.89
CA PRO A 363 22.21 -10.06 -17.36
C PRO A 363 21.24 -10.06 -16.17
N VAL A 364 20.24 -9.22 -16.22
CA VAL A 364 19.25 -9.04 -15.15
C VAL A 364 18.51 -10.34 -14.83
N MET A 365 18.46 -11.25 -15.77
CA MET A 365 17.75 -12.52 -15.71
C MET A 365 18.70 -13.73 -15.59
N GLU A 366 19.92 -13.55 -15.12
CA GLU A 366 20.80 -14.68 -14.89
C GLU A 366 20.24 -15.58 -13.78
N THR A 367 19.60 -16.66 -14.18
CA THR A 367 19.12 -17.70 -13.27
C THR A 367 20.29 -18.60 -12.87
N GLY A 368 21.03 -18.21 -11.85
CA GLY A 368 22.01 -19.09 -11.25
C GLY A 368 21.38 -20.16 -10.36
N LYS A 369 22.10 -21.22 -10.04
CA LYS A 369 21.66 -22.29 -9.14
C LYS A 369 21.18 -21.81 -7.77
N ASP A 370 21.55 -20.60 -7.38
CA ASP A 370 21.26 -20.02 -6.08
C ASP A 370 20.09 -19.02 -6.10
N MET A 371 19.44 -18.86 -7.25
CA MET A 371 18.36 -17.89 -7.46
C MET A 371 17.01 -18.57 -7.47
N ALA A 372 16.57 -18.95 -6.28
CA ALA A 372 15.28 -19.61 -6.10
C ALA A 372 14.11 -18.64 -5.85
N TRP A 373 14.38 -17.36 -5.72
CA TRP A 373 13.35 -16.33 -5.63
C TRP A 373 12.84 -16.02 -7.04
N ASP A 374 11.66 -15.54 -7.22
CA ASP A 374 10.96 -15.29 -8.49
C ASP A 374 10.36 -16.53 -9.21
N ASN A 375 10.38 -17.67 -8.58
CA ASN A 375 9.93 -18.92 -9.19
C ASN A 375 8.56 -19.40 -8.67
N GLN A 376 7.98 -18.69 -7.70
CA GLN A 376 6.69 -19.01 -7.12
C GLN A 376 5.61 -18.11 -7.73
N TYR A 377 4.33 -18.38 -7.39
CA TYR A 377 3.23 -17.62 -7.96
C TYR A 377 3.12 -16.20 -7.39
N TRP A 378 2.34 -16.00 -6.34
CA TRP A 378 2.05 -14.68 -5.76
C TRP A 378 2.31 -14.68 -4.25
N SER A 379 2.74 -13.54 -3.74
CA SER A 379 2.81 -13.38 -2.28
C SER A 379 1.39 -13.34 -1.68
N LEU A 380 0.55 -12.46 -2.19
CA LEU A 380 -0.86 -12.34 -1.80
C LEU A 380 -1.76 -12.50 -3.03
N TRP A 381 -2.69 -13.44 -2.96
CA TRP A 381 -3.71 -13.67 -3.97
C TRP A 381 -5.10 -13.48 -3.38
N ILE A 382 -5.79 -12.40 -3.77
CA ILE A 382 -7.18 -12.12 -3.39
C ILE A 382 -8.07 -12.54 -4.54
N THR A 383 -9.01 -13.45 -4.29
CA THR A 383 -9.82 -14.05 -5.36
C THR A 383 -11.16 -14.58 -4.84
N ASN A 384 -11.99 -15.18 -5.71
CA ASN A 384 -13.27 -15.79 -5.34
C ASN A 384 -14.17 -14.85 -4.52
N ASN A 385 -14.35 -13.62 -5.01
CA ASN A 385 -15.06 -12.56 -4.28
C ASN A 385 -14.45 -12.20 -2.91
N GLY A 386 -13.16 -12.41 -2.70
CA GLY A 386 -12.44 -11.89 -1.55
C GLY A 386 -12.42 -10.35 -1.54
N GLY A 387 -12.44 -9.75 -0.38
CA GLY A 387 -12.45 -8.30 -0.18
C GLY A 387 -11.96 -7.92 1.21
N GLY A 388 -12.57 -6.89 1.80
CA GLY A 388 -12.29 -6.43 3.15
C GLY A 388 -11.19 -5.38 3.23
N THR A 389 -10.61 -5.22 4.42
CA THR A 389 -9.56 -4.23 4.69
C THR A 389 -8.20 -4.91 4.72
N ILE A 390 -7.28 -4.41 3.92
CA ILE A 390 -5.89 -4.85 3.87
C ILE A 390 -5.02 -3.65 4.27
N LYS A 391 -4.22 -3.79 5.31
CA LYS A 391 -3.44 -2.68 5.85
C LYS A 391 -2.02 -3.10 6.16
N ASP A 392 -1.07 -2.22 5.87
CA ASP A 392 0.35 -2.39 6.18
C ASP A 392 0.93 -3.74 5.73
N VAL A 393 0.75 -4.05 4.45
CA VAL A 393 1.30 -5.26 3.81
C VAL A 393 2.55 -4.92 3.03
N TRP A 394 3.57 -5.75 3.22
CA TRP A 394 4.86 -5.59 2.56
C TRP A 394 5.35 -6.90 1.95
N THR A 395 5.86 -6.81 0.74
CA THR A 395 6.32 -7.99 -0.01
C THR A 395 7.79 -7.87 -0.45
N ALA A 396 8.58 -7.07 0.23
CA ALA A 396 10.01 -6.95 -0.08
C ALA A 396 10.73 -8.26 0.12
N SER A 397 11.35 -8.84 -0.80
CA SER A 397 12.18 -10.03 -0.59
C SER A 397 11.39 -11.33 -0.38
N THR A 398 10.58 -11.66 -1.35
CA THR A 398 9.86 -12.94 -1.41
C THR A 398 10.45 -13.86 -2.47
N TYR A 399 9.97 -15.11 -2.54
CA TYR A 399 10.26 -16.02 -3.64
C TYR A 399 9.24 -15.92 -4.77
N ALA A 400 8.22 -15.08 -4.62
CA ALA A 400 7.15 -14.95 -5.60
C ALA A 400 7.60 -14.14 -6.82
N ALA A 401 7.10 -14.50 -7.99
CA ALA A 401 7.32 -13.75 -9.23
C ALA A 401 6.49 -12.46 -9.28
N SER A 402 5.43 -12.36 -8.47
CA SER A 402 4.59 -11.16 -8.35
C SER A 402 4.13 -10.97 -6.91
N GLY A 403 4.01 -9.71 -6.47
CA GLY A 403 3.64 -9.39 -5.10
C GLY A 403 2.16 -9.61 -4.82
N LEU A 404 1.31 -8.88 -5.52
CA LEU A 404 -0.14 -8.89 -5.33
C LEU A 404 -0.86 -9.36 -6.59
N TYR A 405 -1.82 -10.26 -6.43
CA TYR A 405 -2.81 -10.56 -7.45
C TYR A 405 -4.21 -10.47 -6.87
N ILE A 406 -5.02 -9.54 -7.38
CA ILE A 406 -6.45 -9.46 -7.07
C ILE A 406 -7.20 -9.89 -8.33
N SER A 407 -8.09 -10.88 -8.18
CA SER A 407 -8.82 -11.44 -9.31
C SER A 407 -10.22 -11.88 -8.92
N GLU A 408 -11.12 -11.86 -9.91
CA GLU A 408 -12.47 -12.44 -9.80
C GLU A 408 -13.20 -11.99 -8.53
N THR A 409 -13.23 -10.66 -8.28
CA THR A 409 -13.92 -10.11 -7.11
C THR A 409 -14.68 -8.83 -7.42
N LYS A 410 -15.90 -8.76 -6.89
CA LYS A 410 -16.73 -7.55 -6.85
C LYS A 410 -17.02 -7.10 -5.42
N THR A 411 -16.60 -7.87 -4.44
CA THR A 411 -16.69 -7.52 -3.02
C THR A 411 -15.85 -6.26 -2.77
N PRO A 412 -16.39 -5.26 -2.09
CA PRO A 412 -15.65 -4.08 -1.74
C PRO A 412 -14.36 -4.41 -0.98
N GLY A 413 -13.28 -3.76 -1.39
CA GLY A 413 -12.00 -3.91 -0.73
C GLY A 413 -11.30 -2.56 -0.54
N ARG A 414 -10.49 -2.47 0.51
CA ARG A 414 -9.66 -1.30 0.80
C ARG A 414 -8.25 -1.72 1.13
N ILE A 415 -7.29 -1.02 0.56
CA ILE A 415 -5.87 -1.20 0.88
C ILE A 415 -5.35 0.09 1.49
N TYR A 416 -4.72 0.00 2.67
CA TYR A 416 -4.04 1.09 3.35
C TYR A 416 -2.57 0.75 3.53
N ALA A 417 -1.67 1.60 3.03
CA ALA A 417 -0.22 1.47 3.19
C ALA A 417 0.32 0.09 2.76
N MET A 418 0.29 -0.20 1.48
CA MET A 418 0.92 -1.41 0.92
C MET A 418 2.16 -1.06 0.12
N SER A 419 3.22 -1.82 0.31
CA SER A 419 4.42 -1.76 -0.52
C SER A 419 4.72 -3.09 -1.17
N LEU A 420 4.96 -3.04 -2.47
CA LEU A 420 5.33 -4.17 -3.30
C LEU A 420 6.69 -3.91 -3.92
N GLU A 421 7.64 -4.81 -3.68
CA GLU A 421 9.03 -4.57 -3.98
C GLU A 421 9.72 -5.81 -4.54
N HIS A 422 10.58 -5.58 -5.53
CA HIS A 422 11.57 -6.54 -6.00
C HIS A 422 11.01 -7.78 -6.70
N HIS A 423 9.83 -7.69 -7.30
CA HIS A 423 9.29 -8.79 -8.09
C HIS A 423 9.69 -8.66 -9.56
N VAL A 424 10.08 -9.76 -10.17
CA VAL A 424 10.63 -9.75 -11.54
C VAL A 424 9.59 -9.75 -12.64
N ARG A 425 8.33 -10.04 -12.32
CA ARG A 425 7.24 -10.10 -13.31
C ARG A 425 6.31 -8.91 -13.21
N THR A 426 5.64 -8.78 -12.10
CA THR A 426 4.75 -7.66 -11.80
C THR A 426 4.70 -7.43 -10.31
N GLU A 427 4.68 -6.18 -9.89
CA GLU A 427 4.43 -5.90 -8.48
C GLU A 427 2.96 -6.18 -8.15
N ALA A 428 2.01 -5.64 -8.92
CA ALA A 428 0.59 -5.89 -8.72
C ALA A 428 -0.15 -6.26 -10.01
N ARG A 429 -1.15 -7.13 -9.88
CA ARG A 429 -2.09 -7.47 -10.96
C ARG A 429 -3.52 -7.38 -10.48
N PHE A 430 -4.39 -6.78 -11.31
CA PHE A 430 -5.83 -6.67 -11.07
C PHE A 430 -6.55 -7.22 -12.30
N HIS A 431 -7.33 -8.27 -12.11
CA HIS A 431 -8.10 -8.88 -13.19
C HIS A 431 -9.53 -9.16 -12.77
N ASN A 432 -10.49 -8.57 -13.50
CA ASN A 432 -11.92 -8.73 -13.17
C ASN A 432 -12.25 -8.30 -11.74
N VAL A 433 -11.84 -7.08 -11.36
CA VAL A 433 -11.96 -6.50 -10.02
C VAL A 433 -12.88 -5.29 -10.04
N ALA A 434 -13.76 -5.16 -9.04
CA ALA A 434 -14.61 -4.00 -8.92
C ALA A 434 -14.76 -3.51 -7.46
N ASN A 435 -14.99 -2.19 -7.32
CA ASN A 435 -15.33 -1.53 -6.05
C ASN A 435 -14.19 -1.53 -5.01
N TRP A 436 -12.99 -1.18 -5.45
CA TRP A 436 -11.82 -1.11 -4.57
C TRP A 436 -11.29 0.31 -4.42
N LYS A 437 -10.82 0.63 -3.21
CA LYS A 437 -10.07 1.86 -2.89
C LYS A 437 -8.70 1.50 -2.33
N ILE A 438 -7.67 2.15 -2.85
CA ILE A 438 -6.28 1.82 -2.54
C ILE A 438 -5.55 3.11 -2.18
N TYR A 439 -5.01 3.19 -0.96
CA TYR A 439 -4.36 4.37 -0.42
C TYR A 439 -2.91 4.10 -0.05
N ALA A 440 -2.04 5.06 -0.33
CA ALA A 440 -0.61 4.99 0.00
C ALA A 440 0.04 3.72 -0.56
N PHE A 441 -0.08 3.53 -1.86
CA PHE A 441 0.39 2.34 -2.56
C PHE A 441 1.74 2.61 -3.21
N GLN A 442 2.74 1.86 -2.80
CA GLN A 442 4.09 1.98 -3.33
C GLN A 442 4.48 0.78 -4.16
N PHE A 443 5.19 1.07 -5.25
CA PHE A 443 5.89 0.10 -6.06
C PHE A 443 7.37 0.47 -6.09
N GLU A 444 8.23 -0.49 -5.76
CA GLU A 444 9.66 -0.29 -5.82
C GLU A 444 10.31 -1.34 -6.72
N GLU A 445 11.00 -0.86 -7.74
CA GLU A 445 11.83 -1.69 -8.61
C GLU A 445 13.29 -1.46 -8.33
N GLU A 446 14.04 -2.54 -8.23
CA GLU A 446 15.47 -2.56 -8.12
C GLU A 446 16.16 -3.15 -9.37
N GLY A 447 17.47 -3.23 -9.36
CA GLY A 447 18.30 -3.63 -10.51
C GLY A 447 18.20 -5.10 -10.95
N ARG A 448 17.23 -5.85 -10.42
CA ARG A 448 17.04 -7.28 -10.73
C ARG A 448 15.82 -7.55 -11.57
N GLU A 449 14.87 -6.64 -11.52
CA GLU A 449 13.71 -6.69 -12.38
C GLU A 449 14.13 -6.34 -13.79
N GLY A 450 13.76 -7.20 -14.72
CA GLY A 450 14.04 -6.97 -16.13
C GLY A 450 13.25 -5.80 -16.71
N PRO A 451 13.57 -5.39 -17.93
CA PRO A 451 12.84 -4.33 -18.62
C PRO A 451 11.36 -4.67 -18.82
N ASP A 452 11.02 -5.94 -18.72
CA ASP A 452 9.65 -6.45 -18.91
C ASP A 452 8.86 -6.61 -17.60
N CYS A 453 9.43 -6.22 -16.46
CA CYS A 453 8.69 -6.11 -15.22
C CYS A 453 7.74 -4.91 -15.29
N TYR A 454 6.52 -5.06 -14.81
CA TYR A 454 5.54 -3.98 -14.72
C TYR A 454 5.15 -3.75 -13.27
N MET A 455 5.05 -2.48 -12.90
CA MET A 455 4.59 -2.12 -11.56
C MET A 455 3.16 -2.57 -11.34
N ALA A 456 2.26 -2.32 -12.32
CA ALA A 456 0.92 -2.88 -12.24
C ALA A 456 0.30 -3.17 -13.60
N GLU A 457 -0.60 -4.15 -13.59
CA GLU A 457 -1.48 -4.50 -14.70
C GLU A 457 -2.93 -4.49 -14.22
N MET A 458 -3.80 -3.81 -14.97
CA MET A 458 -5.23 -3.75 -14.70
C MET A 458 -6.01 -4.20 -15.93
N SER A 459 -6.83 -5.22 -15.79
CA SER A 459 -7.66 -5.73 -16.88
C SER A 459 -9.08 -6.05 -16.42
N ASN A 460 -10.06 -5.63 -17.23
CA ASN A 460 -11.48 -5.86 -16.95
C ASN A 460 -11.90 -5.37 -15.55
N CYS A 461 -11.37 -4.23 -15.13
CA CYS A 461 -11.61 -3.63 -13.82
C CYS A 461 -12.59 -2.47 -13.89
N GLN A 462 -13.35 -2.23 -12.81
CA GLN A 462 -14.25 -1.09 -12.74
C GLN A 462 -14.40 -0.53 -11.32
N ASN A 463 -14.69 0.78 -11.22
CA ASN A 463 -14.89 1.47 -9.94
C ASN A 463 -13.70 1.25 -8.99
N ILE A 464 -12.50 1.54 -9.45
CA ILE A 464 -11.29 1.48 -8.62
C ILE A 464 -10.73 2.89 -8.47
N GLU A 465 -10.43 3.27 -7.25
CA GLU A 465 -9.74 4.51 -6.93
C GLU A 465 -8.40 4.22 -6.27
N MET A 466 -7.33 4.79 -6.82
CA MET A 466 -5.97 4.70 -6.28
C MET A 466 -5.48 6.07 -5.87
N VAL A 467 -5.03 6.19 -4.63
CA VAL A 467 -4.69 7.45 -3.97
C VAL A 467 -3.26 7.41 -3.45
N ASN A 468 -2.50 8.46 -3.73
CA ASN A 468 -1.09 8.55 -3.37
C ASN A 468 -0.32 7.30 -3.82
N VAL A 469 -0.34 7.07 -5.12
CA VAL A 469 0.42 5.98 -5.75
C VAL A 469 1.82 6.47 -6.05
N TRP A 470 2.80 5.77 -5.50
CA TRP A 470 4.21 6.07 -5.71
C TRP A 470 4.87 4.96 -6.48
N MET A 471 5.38 5.27 -7.65
CA MET A 471 6.18 4.38 -8.48
C MET A 471 7.65 4.76 -8.37
N TYR A 472 8.44 3.87 -7.84
CA TYR A 472 9.81 4.12 -7.43
C TYR A 472 10.77 3.15 -8.13
N ARG A 473 11.85 3.68 -8.67
CA ARG A 473 12.92 2.87 -9.27
C ARG A 473 14.27 3.18 -8.67
N VAL A 474 14.90 2.17 -8.08
CA VAL A 474 16.25 2.22 -7.47
C VAL A 474 17.23 1.43 -8.32
N ILE A 475 17.20 1.62 -9.62
CA ILE A 475 18.05 0.88 -10.54
C ILE A 475 19.34 1.64 -10.78
N ARG A 476 20.47 1.01 -10.52
CA ARG A 476 21.79 1.60 -10.69
C ARG A 476 22.37 1.44 -12.10
N ALA A 477 21.75 0.64 -12.94
CA ALA A 477 22.11 0.45 -14.34
C ALA A 477 21.17 1.22 -15.26
N PHE A 478 21.62 1.62 -16.44
CA PHE A 478 20.76 2.25 -17.44
C PHE A 478 19.82 1.19 -18.03
N MET A 479 18.63 1.09 -17.48
CA MET A 479 17.57 0.19 -17.92
C MET A 479 16.28 1.00 -18.09
N PRO A 480 16.03 1.57 -19.28
CA PRO A 480 14.81 2.32 -19.54
C PRO A 480 13.60 1.41 -19.39
N LYS A 481 12.59 1.91 -18.71
CA LYS A 481 11.30 1.27 -18.62
C LYS A 481 10.28 2.08 -19.39
N ARG A 482 9.57 1.42 -20.26
CA ARG A 482 8.60 2.12 -21.09
C ARG A 482 7.31 2.42 -20.35
N ILE A 483 6.76 1.46 -19.63
CA ILE A 483 5.42 1.55 -19.04
C ILE A 483 5.47 1.14 -17.57
N GLY A 484 4.91 1.95 -16.67
CA GLY A 484 4.65 1.60 -15.27
C GLY A 484 3.39 0.78 -15.09
N PHE A 485 2.22 1.39 -15.37
CA PHE A 485 0.91 0.74 -15.34
C PHE A 485 0.41 0.44 -16.75
N ARG A 486 -0.07 -0.79 -16.97
CA ARG A 486 -0.83 -1.17 -18.17
C ARG A 486 -2.30 -1.33 -17.81
N ILE A 487 -3.19 -0.70 -18.59
CA ILE A 487 -4.64 -0.73 -18.36
C ILE A 487 -5.34 -1.16 -19.65
N TRP A 488 -6.25 -2.12 -19.56
CA TRP A 488 -7.13 -2.48 -20.66
C TRP A 488 -8.47 -3.00 -20.17
N ASP A 489 -9.53 -2.77 -20.96
CA ASP A 489 -10.91 -3.14 -20.64
C ASP A 489 -11.39 -2.64 -19.26
N CYS A 490 -10.89 -1.49 -18.84
CA CYS A 490 -11.21 -0.90 -17.53
C CYS A 490 -12.18 0.29 -17.67
N LYS A 491 -12.99 0.50 -16.64
CA LYS A 491 -13.99 1.58 -16.58
C LYS A 491 -14.06 2.20 -15.19
N ASN A 492 -14.20 3.53 -15.13
CA ASN A 492 -14.28 4.28 -13.86
C ASN A 492 -13.07 4.00 -12.96
N ILE A 493 -11.87 4.13 -13.51
CA ILE A 493 -10.63 4.06 -12.73
C ILE A 493 -10.16 5.48 -12.46
N THR A 494 -9.94 5.81 -11.20
CA THR A 494 -9.44 7.14 -10.80
C THR A 494 -8.11 6.99 -10.09
N PHE A 495 -7.13 7.77 -10.51
CA PHE A 495 -5.86 7.95 -9.82
C PHE A 495 -5.82 9.36 -9.24
N ARG A 496 -5.45 9.48 -7.96
CA ARG A 496 -5.23 10.76 -7.27
C ARG A 496 -3.82 10.81 -6.71
N ASN A 497 -3.12 11.94 -6.90
CA ASN A 497 -1.77 12.14 -6.39
C ASN A 497 -0.80 11.05 -6.86
N MET A 498 -0.64 10.92 -8.17
CA MET A 498 0.35 10.02 -8.75
C MET A 498 1.74 10.64 -8.65
N HIS A 499 2.71 9.86 -8.22
CA HIS A 499 4.09 10.26 -8.14
C HIS A 499 5.04 9.21 -8.70
N ASN A 500 5.91 9.63 -9.62
CA ASN A 500 6.95 8.79 -10.18
C ASN A 500 8.32 9.32 -9.78
N TYR A 501 9.15 8.43 -9.30
CA TYR A 501 10.46 8.78 -8.80
C TYR A 501 11.51 7.78 -9.23
N THR A 502 12.65 8.27 -9.71
CA THR A 502 13.81 7.45 -10.02
C THR A 502 15.04 8.03 -9.33
N GLN A 503 15.79 7.21 -8.62
CA GLN A 503 17.01 7.68 -7.95
C GLN A 503 18.14 7.97 -8.92
N ILE A 504 18.26 7.17 -9.97
CA ILE A 504 19.33 7.27 -10.96
C ILE A 504 18.70 6.97 -12.31
N LEU A 505 19.05 7.72 -13.34
CA LEU A 505 18.60 7.46 -14.72
C LEU A 505 18.50 5.96 -15.02
N PRO A 506 17.50 5.49 -15.67
CA PRO A 506 16.49 6.14 -16.48
C PRO A 506 15.09 6.04 -15.93
N VAL A 507 14.30 6.92 -16.41
CA VAL A 507 12.89 7.15 -16.13
C VAL A 507 11.98 6.07 -16.66
N ILE A 508 10.81 5.98 -16.06
CA ILE A 508 9.63 5.37 -16.67
C ILE A 508 9.14 6.35 -17.74
N GLU A 509 9.03 5.91 -18.98
CA GLU A 509 8.60 6.77 -20.09
C GLU A 509 7.12 7.17 -19.94
N PHE A 510 6.26 6.18 -19.66
CA PHE A 510 4.83 6.38 -19.45
C PHE A 510 4.42 5.81 -18.10
N PRO A 511 4.03 6.62 -17.14
CA PRO A 511 3.48 6.10 -15.88
C PRO A 511 2.26 5.22 -16.08
N ILE A 512 1.36 5.61 -16.99
CA ILE A 512 0.16 4.84 -17.33
C ILE A 512 0.03 4.74 -18.85
N TYR A 513 -0.38 3.57 -19.31
CA TYR A 513 -0.65 3.29 -20.71
C TYR A 513 -1.97 2.55 -20.89
N ASP A 514 -2.88 3.14 -21.66
CA ASP A 514 -4.12 2.47 -22.09
C ASP A 514 -3.81 1.59 -23.30
N MET A 515 -3.86 0.29 -23.11
CA MET A 515 -3.54 -0.70 -24.12
C MET A 515 -4.61 -0.81 -25.22
N ASN A 516 -5.87 -0.46 -24.91
CA ASN A 516 -6.96 -0.49 -25.89
C ASN A 516 -6.85 0.68 -26.88
N LYS A 517 -6.70 1.87 -26.33
CA LYS A 517 -6.65 3.12 -27.09
C LYS A 517 -5.23 3.42 -27.59
N LYS A 518 -4.22 2.72 -27.09
CA LYS A 518 -2.79 2.97 -27.32
C LYS A 518 -2.39 4.40 -26.93
N LEU A 519 -2.93 4.87 -25.81
CA LEU A 519 -2.71 6.21 -25.30
C LEU A 519 -1.81 6.21 -24.08
N PRO A 520 -0.68 6.92 -24.14
CA PRO A 520 0.20 7.12 -22.98
C PRO A 520 -0.23 8.33 -22.17
N VAL A 521 0.01 8.27 -20.85
CA VAL A 521 0.10 9.44 -19.99
C VAL A 521 1.56 9.84 -19.90
N TYR A 522 1.89 11.08 -20.25
CA TYR A 522 3.27 11.56 -20.28
C TYR A 522 3.73 12.23 -18.99
N SER A 523 2.80 12.75 -18.19
CA SER A 523 3.14 13.40 -16.95
C SER A 523 3.38 12.38 -15.84
N TRP A 524 4.49 12.50 -15.17
CA TRP A 524 4.88 11.61 -14.09
C TRP A 524 4.19 11.93 -12.77
N ASP A 525 3.73 13.16 -12.65
CA ASP A 525 3.04 13.67 -11.47
C ASP A 525 1.76 14.38 -11.88
N PHE A 526 0.64 13.97 -11.29
CA PHE A 526 -0.65 14.62 -11.49
C PHE A 526 -1.58 14.47 -10.27
N ALA A 527 -2.45 15.45 -10.08
CA ALA A 527 -3.41 15.45 -8.97
C ALA A 527 -4.56 14.46 -9.20
N ARG A 528 -5.05 14.35 -10.43
CA ARG A 528 -6.14 13.43 -10.79
C ARG A 528 -6.09 12.99 -12.25
N LEU A 529 -6.32 11.70 -12.45
CA LEU A 529 -6.63 11.09 -13.75
C LEU A 529 -7.87 10.22 -13.63
N THR A 530 -8.80 10.33 -14.55
CA THR A 530 -9.98 9.46 -14.65
C THR A 530 -9.96 8.69 -15.97
N VAL A 531 -10.16 7.39 -15.90
CA VAL A 531 -10.37 6.50 -17.03
C VAL A 531 -11.86 6.15 -17.07
N SER A 532 -12.63 6.83 -17.91
CA SER A 532 -14.09 6.70 -17.95
C SER A 532 -14.55 5.36 -18.52
N GLY A 533 -13.82 4.80 -19.44
CA GLY A 533 -14.03 3.50 -20.05
C GLY A 533 -13.23 3.38 -21.34
N SER A 534 -12.75 2.20 -21.63
CA SER A 534 -12.18 1.87 -22.92
C SER A 534 -13.25 1.25 -23.80
N GLU A 535 -13.38 1.72 -25.05
CA GLU A 535 -14.09 0.94 -26.06
C GLU A 535 -13.33 -0.38 -26.23
N LYS A 536 -14.05 -1.50 -26.29
CA LYS A 536 -13.45 -2.79 -26.60
C LYS A 536 -12.83 -2.72 -28.00
N SER A 537 -11.57 -2.35 -28.07
CA SER A 537 -10.77 -2.69 -29.23
C SER A 537 -10.49 -4.19 -29.19
N LEU A 538 -10.27 -4.79 -30.32
CA LEU A 538 -9.77 -6.16 -30.40
C LEU A 538 -8.65 -6.29 -29.36
N ARG A 539 -8.85 -7.12 -28.36
CA ARG A 539 -7.80 -7.42 -27.38
C ARG A 539 -6.54 -7.64 -28.20
N PRO A 540 -5.48 -6.94 -27.95
CA PRO A 540 -4.22 -7.39 -28.46
C PRO A 540 -4.07 -8.76 -27.79
N SER A 541 -4.38 -9.80 -28.55
CA SER A 541 -4.24 -11.15 -28.07
C SER A 541 -2.85 -11.29 -27.49
N CYS A 542 -2.76 -11.55 -26.21
CA CYS A 542 -1.52 -11.90 -25.55
C CYS A 542 -0.35 -10.92 -25.68
N THR A 543 -0.62 -9.65 -25.69
CA THR A 543 0.42 -8.63 -25.83
C THR A 543 1.57 -8.77 -24.84
N VAL A 544 1.35 -9.42 -23.73
CA VAL A 544 2.39 -9.68 -22.74
C VAL A 544 3.28 -10.84 -23.14
N MET A 545 2.69 -11.93 -23.60
CA MET A 545 3.46 -13.10 -24.01
C MET A 545 4.15 -12.87 -25.36
N ASP A 546 3.51 -12.13 -26.25
CA ASP A 546 4.07 -11.88 -27.57
C ASP A 546 5.33 -11.03 -27.53
N LEU A 547 5.44 -10.08 -26.58
CA LEU A 547 6.67 -9.33 -26.38
C LEU A 547 7.80 -10.19 -25.86
N SER A 548 7.52 -11.13 -24.96
CA SER A 548 8.54 -12.06 -24.49
C SER A 548 8.93 -13.07 -25.57
N LEU A 549 8.01 -13.46 -26.43
CA LEU A 549 8.26 -14.36 -27.57
C LEU A 549 9.02 -13.67 -28.70
N ILE A 550 8.79 -12.38 -28.94
CA ILE A 550 9.54 -11.62 -29.93
C ILE A 550 11.03 -11.56 -29.56
N HIS A 551 11.35 -11.45 -28.27
CA HIS A 551 12.75 -11.50 -27.83
C HIS A 551 13.38 -12.89 -27.88
N ILE A 552 12.58 -13.94 -27.93
CA ILE A 552 13.05 -15.31 -28.04
C ILE A 552 13.23 -15.74 -29.52
N SER A 553 12.57 -15.07 -30.44
CA SER A 553 12.49 -15.49 -31.85
C SER A 553 13.42 -14.76 -32.81
N GLU A 554 14.25 -13.82 -32.36
CA GLU A 554 15.33 -13.32 -33.19
C GLU A 554 16.63 -14.08 -32.89
N PRO A 555 16.98 -15.07 -33.72
CA PRO A 555 18.35 -15.55 -33.74
C PRO A 555 19.19 -14.49 -34.42
N THR A 556 20.05 -13.88 -33.66
CA THR A 556 21.25 -13.14 -34.06
C THR A 556 21.33 -12.65 -35.51
#